data_36462380f683e8f825981cc5079c62dd
#
_entry.id   36462380f683e8f825981cc5079c62dd
#
_cell.length_a   1.000
_cell.length_b   1.000
_cell.length_c   1.000
_cell.angle_alpha   90.00
_cell.angle_beta   90.00
_cell.angle_gamma   90.00
#
_symmetry.space_group_name_H-M   'P 1'
#
loop_
_entity.id
_entity.type
_entity.pdbx_description
1 polymer ?
#
loop_
_entity_poly.entity_id
_entity_poly.type
_entity_poly.pdbx_seq_one_letter_code
_entity_poly.pdbx_strand_id
1 'polypeptide(L)'
;MRLTVVGGRRRLDLSVPSAVAVAELLPALARRLGLLDPALAHSELRPTTAGGLVLATDRSLGDQGVRDGDVLTLVVDADPGAVPRYDDIVEAVADVVESATPAWTPADGARTAVGAATALLVTGAGLVVLSDLGAAAAAAIVGSAALLALLAAVVLDRADAPRGAGAVIGVVGCFLAGLAGYLGLGGPTDLAPGSGSPAALGVGAGVAALAAGILAASVRTLRQAAAVPAVVALAAAVVAGAGTFGAAPTRIATVTAFALLGCAPLVLPWLALAATPIRVLSPREDAEILAEPPVIDPALVRLQLLQGHWLLVSLRIGAGIALLGLTPSVVGTGWPGVALALVVYLAVLLDVRDSASRADVATGVVVGVVGVLTTAVVVALVAPAWTAALMVTLLVAGVAVLVLALLRTERHVRLERVADVARGVLLAAVPLLGVVAAGGGGVL
;
A
#
# COMPACT_ATOMS: atom_id res chain seq x y z
N MET A 1 -49.17 13.51 16.33
CA MET A 1 -47.98 12.99 16.98
C MET A 1 -46.74 13.70 16.48
N ARG A 2 -45.75 13.93 17.32
CA ARG A 2 -44.46 14.52 16.91
C ARG A 2 -43.49 13.41 16.56
N LEU A 3 -42.86 13.54 15.40
CA LEU A 3 -41.90 12.56 14.90
C LEU A 3 -40.65 13.24 14.37
N THR A 4 -39.54 12.56 14.50
CA THR A 4 -38.33 12.92 13.80
C THR A 4 -38.21 12.06 12.54
N VAL A 5 -38.16 12.66 11.36
CA VAL A 5 -38.00 11.94 10.10
C VAL A 5 -36.59 12.21 9.54
N VAL A 6 -35.86 11.15 9.25
CA VAL A 6 -34.52 11.20 8.71
C VAL A 6 -34.54 10.63 7.28
N GLY A 7 -33.92 11.33 6.33
CA GLY A 7 -33.79 10.87 4.96
C GLY A 7 -32.53 11.42 4.30
N GLY A 8 -31.68 10.57 3.83
CA GLY A 8 -30.36 10.93 3.30
C GLY A 8 -29.49 11.63 4.37
N ARG A 9 -29.13 12.90 4.13
CA ARG A 9 -28.36 13.73 5.09
C ARG A 9 -29.20 14.72 5.88
N ARG A 10 -30.55 14.70 5.74
CA ARG A 10 -31.43 15.64 6.37
C ARG A 10 -32.26 14.99 7.47
N ARG A 11 -32.50 15.76 8.51
CA ARG A 11 -33.38 15.42 9.64
C ARG A 11 -34.43 16.50 9.80
N LEU A 12 -35.69 16.11 9.99
CA LEU A 12 -36.82 17.00 10.17
C LEU A 12 -37.65 16.55 11.37
N ASP A 13 -37.88 17.47 12.31
CA ASP A 13 -38.80 17.26 13.40
C ASP A 13 -40.16 17.91 12.98
N LEU A 14 -41.22 17.12 12.93
CA LEU A 14 -42.53 17.56 12.44
C LEU A 14 -43.68 16.92 13.22
N SER A 15 -44.82 17.59 13.17
CA SER A 15 -46.05 17.05 13.73
C SER A 15 -46.90 16.47 12.60
N VAL A 16 -47.30 15.20 12.74
CA VAL A 16 -48.02 14.44 11.73
C VAL A 16 -49.30 13.88 12.34
N PRO A 17 -50.46 13.90 11.62
CA PRO A 17 -51.64 13.21 12.07
C PRO A 17 -51.43 11.70 12.17
N SER A 18 -51.81 11.10 13.30
CA SER A 18 -51.57 9.67 13.56
C SER A 18 -52.54 8.74 12.84
N ALA A 19 -53.69 9.25 12.38
CA ALA A 19 -54.77 8.48 11.79
C ALA A 19 -54.73 8.44 10.24
N VAL A 20 -53.77 9.15 9.62
CA VAL A 20 -53.65 9.22 8.16
C VAL A 20 -52.71 8.08 7.67
N ALA A 21 -53.04 7.49 6.54
CA ALA A 21 -52.22 6.43 5.94
C ALA A 21 -50.83 6.96 5.57
N VAL A 22 -49.83 6.14 5.78
CA VAL A 22 -48.41 6.50 5.52
C VAL A 22 -48.21 6.94 4.07
N ALA A 23 -48.88 6.30 3.12
CA ALA A 23 -48.81 6.62 1.69
C ALA A 23 -49.15 8.10 1.39
N GLU A 24 -50.10 8.69 2.12
CA GLU A 24 -50.52 10.09 1.92
C GLU A 24 -49.48 11.08 2.48
N LEU A 25 -48.70 10.65 3.46
CA LEU A 25 -47.67 11.46 4.11
C LEU A 25 -46.35 11.45 3.36
N LEU A 26 -46.03 10.32 2.68
CA LEU A 26 -44.77 10.11 1.99
C LEU A 26 -44.40 11.21 0.99
N PRO A 27 -45.28 11.69 0.08
CA PRO A 27 -44.91 12.72 -0.90
C PRO A 27 -44.57 14.07 -0.25
N ALA A 28 -45.22 14.41 0.85
CA ALA A 28 -44.95 15.64 1.59
C ALA A 28 -43.62 15.54 2.35
N LEU A 29 -43.35 14.38 2.94
CA LEU A 29 -42.09 14.10 3.64
C LEU A 29 -40.93 14.09 2.67
N ALA A 30 -41.02 13.39 1.53
CA ALA A 30 -40.04 13.33 0.50
C ALA A 30 -39.66 14.71 -0.06
N ARG A 31 -40.64 15.57 -0.31
CA ARG A 31 -40.43 16.98 -0.71
C ARG A 31 -39.62 17.76 0.31
N ARG A 32 -40.00 17.68 1.58
CA ARG A 32 -39.33 18.42 2.66
C ARG A 32 -37.90 17.92 2.93
N LEU A 33 -37.66 16.61 2.75
CA LEU A 33 -36.33 16.00 2.87
C LEU A 33 -35.46 16.22 1.63
N GLY A 34 -36.04 16.69 0.51
CA GLY A 34 -35.34 16.89 -0.75
C GLY A 34 -34.98 15.57 -1.43
N LEU A 35 -35.80 14.53 -1.20
CA LEU A 35 -35.63 13.20 -1.81
C LEU A 35 -36.35 13.04 -3.15
N LEU A 36 -37.01 14.09 -3.65
CA LEU A 36 -37.65 14.11 -4.97
C LEU A 36 -36.61 14.51 -6.02
N ASP A 37 -35.77 13.56 -6.39
CA ASP A 37 -34.91 13.66 -7.56
C ASP A 37 -35.64 12.98 -8.75
N PRO A 38 -35.63 13.55 -9.96
CA PRO A 38 -36.16 12.89 -11.15
C PRO A 38 -35.53 11.50 -11.38
N ALA A 39 -34.28 11.30 -10.99
CA ALA A 39 -33.59 10.00 -11.03
C ALA A 39 -34.18 8.96 -10.05
N LEU A 40 -34.91 9.41 -9.02
CA LEU A 40 -35.54 8.57 -8.00
C LEU A 40 -37.06 8.43 -8.20
N ALA A 41 -37.60 8.92 -9.32
CA ALA A 41 -39.05 8.92 -9.58
C ALA A 41 -39.67 7.52 -9.62
N HIS A 42 -38.86 6.48 -9.81
CA HIS A 42 -39.29 5.08 -9.84
C HIS A 42 -38.90 4.29 -8.59
N SER A 43 -38.29 4.93 -7.59
CA SER A 43 -37.87 4.27 -6.34
C SER A 43 -38.97 4.32 -5.30
N GLU A 44 -39.27 3.19 -4.68
CA GLU A 44 -40.20 3.15 -3.53
C GLU A 44 -39.52 3.73 -2.28
N LEU A 45 -40.23 4.72 -1.69
CA LEU A 45 -39.81 5.25 -0.40
C LEU A 45 -40.41 4.38 0.71
N ARG A 46 -39.53 3.68 1.45
CA ARG A 46 -39.93 2.82 2.57
C ARG A 46 -39.63 3.50 3.90
N PRO A 47 -40.66 3.83 4.68
CA PRO A 47 -40.46 4.34 6.03
C PRO A 47 -40.12 3.17 6.97
N THR A 48 -39.03 3.33 7.70
CA THR A 48 -38.55 2.33 8.64
C THR A 48 -38.39 2.94 10.02
N THR A 49 -38.77 2.23 11.08
CA THR A 49 -38.58 2.68 12.45
C THR A 49 -37.09 2.55 12.85
N ALA A 50 -36.69 3.21 13.96
CA ALA A 50 -35.32 3.04 14.52
C ALA A 50 -34.97 1.58 14.88
N GLY A 51 -35.97 0.73 15.12
CA GLY A 51 -35.82 -0.69 15.37
C GLY A 51 -35.71 -1.56 14.09
N GLY A 52 -35.68 -0.94 12.88
CA GLY A 52 -35.58 -1.68 11.62
C GLY A 52 -36.92 -2.23 11.09
N LEU A 53 -38.04 -1.94 11.72
CA LEU A 53 -39.36 -2.36 11.23
C LEU A 53 -39.78 -1.48 10.08
N VAL A 54 -40.05 -2.07 8.91
CA VAL A 54 -40.59 -1.40 7.73
C VAL A 54 -42.09 -1.18 7.96
N LEU A 55 -42.56 0.06 7.80
CA LEU A 55 -43.95 0.41 7.96
C LEU A 55 -44.73 0.19 6.67
N ALA A 56 -45.92 -0.43 6.79
CA ALA A 56 -46.83 -0.64 5.68
C ALA A 56 -47.43 0.73 5.26
N THR A 57 -47.43 1.00 3.96
CA THR A 57 -47.87 2.30 3.42
C THR A 57 -49.35 2.48 3.41
N ASP A 58 -50.11 1.39 3.40
CA ASP A 58 -51.60 1.37 3.40
C ASP A 58 -52.23 1.57 4.78
N ARG A 59 -51.43 1.56 5.87
CA ARG A 59 -51.91 1.72 7.26
C ARG A 59 -51.48 3.04 7.85
N SER A 60 -52.20 3.46 8.91
CA SER A 60 -51.82 4.67 9.65
C SER A 60 -50.63 4.44 10.57
N LEU A 61 -49.92 5.50 10.94
CA LEU A 61 -48.79 5.45 11.88
C LEU A 61 -49.22 4.95 13.26
N GLY A 62 -50.44 5.34 13.71
CA GLY A 62 -51.02 4.94 14.98
C GLY A 62 -51.30 3.42 15.04
N ASP A 63 -51.84 2.83 13.96
CA ASP A 63 -52.18 1.42 13.87
C ASP A 63 -50.93 0.52 13.85
N GLN A 64 -49.80 1.09 13.50
CA GLN A 64 -48.50 0.39 13.43
C GLN A 64 -47.64 0.57 14.69
N GLY A 65 -48.22 1.15 15.74
CA GLY A 65 -47.60 1.29 17.05
C GLY A 65 -46.50 2.36 17.13
N VAL A 66 -46.42 3.27 16.16
CA VAL A 66 -45.54 4.45 16.20
C VAL A 66 -46.01 5.43 17.26
N ARG A 67 -45.10 5.87 18.12
CA ARG A 67 -45.37 6.74 19.27
C ARG A 67 -44.85 8.16 19.07
N ASP A 68 -45.34 9.04 19.91
CA ASP A 68 -44.86 10.43 19.97
C ASP A 68 -43.35 10.45 20.35
N GLY A 69 -42.55 11.11 19.54
CA GLY A 69 -41.10 11.15 19.72
C GLY A 69 -40.29 10.10 18.95
N ASP A 70 -40.93 9.17 18.25
CA ASP A 70 -40.22 8.15 17.49
C ASP A 70 -39.46 8.72 16.30
N VAL A 71 -38.38 8.03 15.91
CA VAL A 71 -37.55 8.35 14.76
C VAL A 71 -37.93 7.43 13.61
N LEU A 72 -38.35 8.02 12.49
CA LEU A 72 -38.57 7.30 11.24
C LEU A 72 -37.45 7.60 10.24
N THR A 73 -36.95 6.57 9.61
CA THR A 73 -35.95 6.70 8.53
C THR A 73 -36.64 6.41 7.20
N LEU A 74 -36.60 7.38 6.28
CA LEU A 74 -37.02 7.16 4.90
C LEU A 74 -35.87 6.61 4.10
N VAL A 75 -35.97 5.32 3.80
CA VAL A 75 -34.99 4.61 2.95
C VAL A 75 -35.54 4.63 1.52
N VAL A 76 -34.72 5.10 0.59
CA VAL A 76 -35.00 4.95 -0.84
C VAL A 76 -34.60 3.51 -1.18
N ASP A 77 -35.59 2.66 -1.34
CA ASP A 77 -35.37 1.29 -1.79
C ASP A 77 -35.28 1.33 -3.32
N ALA A 78 -34.07 1.35 -3.82
CA ALA A 78 -33.83 0.93 -5.19
C ALA A 78 -34.03 -0.60 -5.17
N ASP A 79 -35.20 -1.07 -5.59
CA ASP A 79 -35.48 -2.50 -5.70
C ASP A 79 -34.35 -3.17 -6.50
N PRO A 80 -33.47 -3.95 -5.86
CA PRO A 80 -32.37 -4.61 -6.57
C PRO A 80 -32.87 -5.66 -7.55
N GLY A 81 -34.18 -5.90 -7.59
CA GLY A 81 -34.84 -6.85 -8.48
C GLY A 81 -35.72 -6.20 -9.54
N ALA A 82 -35.91 -4.88 -9.53
CA ALA A 82 -36.62 -4.21 -10.61
C ALA A 82 -35.78 -4.27 -11.87
N VAL A 83 -36.06 -5.22 -12.74
CA VAL A 83 -35.48 -5.27 -14.10
C VAL A 83 -35.93 -3.97 -14.79
N PRO A 84 -35.01 -3.07 -15.16
CA PRO A 84 -35.34 -1.86 -15.88
C PRO A 84 -36.13 -2.27 -17.14
N ARG A 85 -37.34 -1.70 -17.33
CA ARG A 85 -38.09 -1.92 -18.55
C ARG A 85 -37.69 -0.84 -19.54
N TYR A 86 -37.01 -1.25 -20.60
CA TYR A 86 -36.56 -0.37 -21.66
C TYR A 86 -37.59 -0.39 -22.77
N ASP A 87 -37.96 0.77 -23.27
CA ASP A 87 -38.87 0.90 -24.46
C ASP A 87 -38.09 0.73 -25.77
N ASP A 88 -36.74 0.94 -25.71
CA ASP A 88 -35.84 0.77 -26.85
C ASP A 88 -34.62 -0.09 -26.45
N ILE A 89 -34.23 -0.98 -27.38
CA ILE A 89 -33.06 -1.82 -27.24
C ILE A 89 -31.76 -1.02 -27.17
N VAL A 90 -31.73 0.18 -27.79
CA VAL A 90 -30.58 1.07 -27.78
C VAL A 90 -30.35 1.62 -26.37
N GLU A 91 -31.42 1.99 -25.66
CA GLU A 91 -31.35 2.45 -24.27
C GLU A 91 -30.89 1.32 -23.33
N ALA A 92 -31.44 0.12 -23.51
CA ALA A 92 -31.02 -1.06 -22.76
C ALA A 92 -29.53 -1.38 -22.96
N VAL A 93 -29.03 -1.31 -24.19
CA VAL A 93 -27.62 -1.53 -24.50
C VAL A 93 -26.75 -0.42 -23.91
N ALA A 94 -27.19 0.84 -23.98
CA ALA A 94 -26.46 1.98 -23.41
C ALA A 94 -26.30 1.82 -21.89
N ASP A 95 -27.35 1.47 -21.16
CA ASP A 95 -27.32 1.26 -19.71
C ASP A 95 -26.45 0.06 -19.31
N VAL A 96 -26.53 -1.05 -20.05
CA VAL A 96 -25.65 -2.21 -19.85
C VAL A 96 -24.19 -1.85 -20.14
N VAL A 97 -23.91 -1.08 -21.18
CA VAL A 97 -22.53 -0.62 -21.49
C VAL A 97 -22.03 0.32 -20.41
N GLU A 98 -22.84 1.27 -19.95
CA GLU A 98 -22.47 2.22 -18.91
C GLU A 98 -22.22 1.51 -17.57
N SER A 99 -23.05 0.52 -17.22
CA SER A 99 -22.87 -0.27 -15.98
C SER A 99 -21.70 -1.26 -16.04
N ALA A 100 -21.47 -1.89 -17.22
CA ALA A 100 -20.42 -2.89 -17.42
C ALA A 100 -19.04 -2.28 -17.68
N THR A 101 -18.99 -1.11 -18.33
CA THR A 101 -17.76 -0.41 -18.68
C THR A 101 -17.76 1.02 -18.13
N PRO A 102 -17.28 1.22 -16.89
CA PRO A 102 -17.22 2.56 -16.32
C PRO A 102 -16.42 3.50 -17.23
N ALA A 103 -17.00 4.67 -17.50
CA ALA A 103 -16.39 5.66 -18.37
C ALA A 103 -15.02 6.11 -17.83
N TRP A 104 -14.08 6.37 -18.74
CA TRP A 104 -12.75 6.90 -18.41
C TRP A 104 -12.87 8.25 -17.71
N THR A 105 -12.34 8.32 -16.49
CA THR A 105 -12.39 9.56 -15.69
C THR A 105 -11.10 10.37 -15.82
N PRO A 106 -11.13 11.69 -15.57
CA PRO A 106 -9.92 12.51 -15.51
C PRO A 106 -8.90 11.98 -14.48
N ALA A 107 -9.38 11.34 -13.40
CA ALA A 107 -8.53 10.72 -12.40
C ALA A 107 -7.78 9.49 -12.95
N ASP A 108 -8.39 8.70 -13.83
CA ASP A 108 -7.74 7.57 -14.48
C ASP A 108 -6.70 8.05 -15.49
N GLY A 109 -7.01 9.12 -16.23
CA GLY A 109 -6.06 9.81 -17.11
C GLY A 109 -4.81 10.28 -16.35
N ALA A 110 -5.00 10.92 -15.21
CA ALA A 110 -3.88 11.38 -14.39
C ALA A 110 -3.06 10.22 -13.81
N ARG A 111 -3.69 9.13 -13.34
CA ARG A 111 -2.97 7.94 -12.86
C ARG A 111 -2.13 7.30 -13.97
N THR A 112 -2.70 7.18 -15.16
CA THR A 112 -1.99 6.64 -16.33
C THR A 112 -0.82 7.54 -16.73
N ALA A 113 -1.00 8.86 -16.72
CA ALA A 113 0.06 9.82 -17.01
C ALA A 113 1.22 9.72 -16.00
N VAL A 114 0.92 9.58 -14.69
CA VAL A 114 1.92 9.34 -13.64
C VAL A 114 2.67 8.03 -13.87
N GLY A 115 1.95 6.95 -14.21
CA GLY A 115 2.57 5.67 -14.55
C GLY A 115 3.49 5.76 -15.76
N ALA A 116 3.04 6.41 -16.83
CA ALA A 116 3.84 6.62 -18.05
C ALA A 116 5.07 7.51 -17.76
N ALA A 117 4.91 8.60 -17.03
CA ALA A 117 6.03 9.47 -16.65
C ALA A 117 7.07 8.72 -15.80
N THR A 118 6.61 7.91 -14.83
CA THR A 118 7.48 7.06 -14.02
C THR A 118 8.27 6.09 -14.89
N ALA A 119 7.60 5.39 -15.81
CA ALA A 119 8.25 4.43 -16.72
C ALA A 119 9.30 5.12 -17.61
N LEU A 120 8.98 6.28 -18.16
CA LEU A 120 9.91 7.05 -18.98
C LEU A 120 11.12 7.54 -18.18
N LEU A 121 10.92 8.07 -16.98
CA LEU A 121 12.00 8.53 -16.11
C LEU A 121 12.94 7.38 -15.70
N VAL A 122 12.39 6.25 -15.30
CA VAL A 122 13.18 5.07 -14.89
C VAL A 122 13.93 4.48 -16.08
N THR A 123 13.27 4.35 -17.24
CA THR A 123 13.91 3.84 -18.45
C THR A 123 14.99 4.81 -18.93
N GLY A 124 14.71 6.13 -18.94
CA GLY A 124 15.70 7.15 -19.31
C GLY A 124 16.92 7.12 -18.40
N ALA A 125 16.73 6.99 -17.09
CA ALA A 125 17.84 6.85 -16.15
C ALA A 125 18.64 5.55 -16.38
N GLY A 126 17.96 4.44 -16.68
CA GLY A 126 18.61 3.18 -17.06
C GLY A 126 19.45 3.31 -18.32
N LEU A 127 18.95 4.02 -19.35
CA LEU A 127 19.72 4.27 -20.57
C LEU A 127 20.95 5.15 -20.32
N VAL A 128 20.86 6.13 -19.43
CA VAL A 128 22.04 6.94 -19.03
C VAL A 128 23.10 6.06 -18.33
N VAL A 129 22.67 5.15 -17.45
CA VAL A 129 23.58 4.20 -16.78
C VAL A 129 24.28 3.26 -17.78
N LEU A 130 23.58 2.84 -18.83
CA LEU A 130 24.10 1.95 -19.89
C LEU A 130 24.86 2.70 -21.00
N SER A 131 24.91 4.03 -20.94
CA SER A 131 25.59 4.83 -21.95
C SER A 131 27.06 5.06 -21.59
N ASP A 132 27.89 5.31 -22.60
CA ASP A 132 29.32 5.68 -22.43
C ASP A 132 29.50 7.18 -22.08
N LEU A 133 28.49 7.82 -21.47
CA LEU A 133 28.59 9.21 -21.05
C LEU A 133 29.57 9.35 -19.88
N GLY A 134 30.36 10.41 -19.91
CA GLY A 134 31.22 10.74 -18.76
C GLY A 134 30.41 10.98 -17.49
N ALA A 135 30.97 10.63 -16.32
CA ALA A 135 30.31 10.71 -15.02
C ALA A 135 29.61 12.05 -14.75
N ALA A 136 30.25 13.17 -15.10
CA ALA A 136 29.68 14.51 -14.91
C ALA A 136 28.45 14.75 -15.79
N ALA A 137 28.47 14.32 -17.05
CA ALA A 137 27.33 14.45 -17.95
C ALA A 137 26.16 13.57 -17.54
N ALA A 138 26.44 12.32 -17.20
CA ALA A 138 25.45 11.37 -16.70
C ALA A 138 24.78 11.90 -15.40
N ALA A 139 25.57 12.37 -14.44
CA ALA A 139 25.09 12.95 -13.20
C ALA A 139 24.24 14.21 -13.44
N ALA A 140 24.65 15.08 -14.38
CA ALA A 140 23.90 16.29 -14.71
C ALA A 140 22.54 15.99 -15.35
N ILE A 141 22.47 15.02 -16.27
CA ILE A 141 21.22 14.60 -16.92
C ILE A 141 20.26 14.00 -15.90
N VAL A 142 20.72 13.02 -15.10
CA VAL A 142 19.88 12.37 -14.09
C VAL A 142 19.51 13.34 -12.98
N GLY A 143 20.43 14.23 -12.57
CA GLY A 143 20.19 15.26 -11.55
C GLY A 143 19.16 16.31 -11.98
N SER A 144 19.18 16.74 -13.24
CA SER A 144 18.15 17.64 -13.78
C SER A 144 16.78 16.96 -13.81
N ALA A 145 16.71 15.70 -14.25
CA ALA A 145 15.49 14.93 -14.23
C ALA A 145 14.95 14.73 -12.78
N ALA A 146 15.85 14.49 -11.81
CA ALA A 146 15.50 14.40 -10.40
C ALA A 146 14.88 15.70 -9.87
N LEU A 147 15.51 16.84 -10.17
CA LEU A 147 15.02 18.15 -9.76
C LEU A 147 13.64 18.45 -10.34
N LEU A 148 13.44 18.19 -11.64
CA LEU A 148 12.16 18.37 -12.30
C LEU A 148 11.08 17.46 -11.71
N ALA A 149 11.40 16.19 -11.40
CA ALA A 149 10.48 15.25 -10.75
C ALA A 149 10.09 15.71 -9.34
N LEU A 150 11.03 16.18 -8.52
CA LEU A 150 10.77 16.70 -7.18
C LEU A 150 9.92 17.98 -7.22
N LEU A 151 10.19 18.91 -8.14
CA LEU A 151 9.37 20.10 -8.35
C LEU A 151 7.95 19.71 -8.81
N ALA A 152 7.83 18.78 -9.75
CA ALA A 152 6.56 18.28 -10.23
C ALA A 152 5.76 17.61 -9.10
N ALA A 153 6.40 16.87 -8.20
CA ALA A 153 5.74 16.25 -7.04
C ALA A 153 5.10 17.30 -6.12
N VAL A 154 5.82 18.40 -5.84
CA VAL A 154 5.30 19.49 -5.01
C VAL A 154 4.17 20.25 -5.72
N VAL A 155 4.28 20.47 -7.02
CA VAL A 155 3.23 21.12 -7.82
C VAL A 155 1.98 20.27 -7.88
N LEU A 156 2.11 18.97 -8.15
CA LEU A 156 0.98 18.04 -8.21
C LEU A 156 0.22 17.96 -6.89
N ASP A 157 0.95 17.98 -5.76
CA ASP A 157 0.30 17.96 -4.45
C ASP A 157 -0.46 19.26 -4.15
N ARG A 158 0.08 20.42 -4.56
CA ARG A 158 -0.56 21.73 -4.39
C ARG A 158 -1.71 22.00 -5.38
N ALA A 159 -1.71 21.31 -6.52
CA ALA A 159 -2.71 21.47 -7.58
C ALA A 159 -3.92 20.54 -7.40
N ASP A 160 -4.15 19.98 -6.20
CA ASP A 160 -5.22 19.01 -5.91
C ASP A 160 -5.29 17.84 -6.92
N ALA A 161 -4.13 17.43 -7.45
CA ALA A 161 -4.01 16.27 -8.32
C ALA A 161 -4.52 14.99 -7.63
N PRO A 162 -4.87 13.92 -8.39
CA PRO A 162 -5.33 12.67 -7.81
C PRO A 162 -4.40 12.17 -6.70
N ARG A 163 -5.00 11.75 -5.58
CA ARG A 163 -4.27 11.32 -4.38
C ARG A 163 -3.18 10.31 -4.71
N GLY A 164 -1.95 10.60 -4.31
CA GLY A 164 -0.78 9.74 -4.52
C GLY A 164 0.06 10.07 -5.75
N ALA A 165 -0.39 10.87 -6.70
CA ALA A 165 0.37 11.24 -7.90
C ALA A 165 1.70 11.93 -7.55
N GLY A 166 1.65 12.95 -6.70
CA GLY A 166 2.84 13.64 -6.19
C GLY A 166 3.77 12.72 -5.41
N ALA A 167 3.20 11.77 -4.63
CA ALA A 167 3.99 10.82 -3.86
C ALA A 167 4.83 9.90 -4.77
N VAL A 168 4.24 9.34 -5.81
CA VAL A 168 4.95 8.44 -6.75
C VAL A 168 6.08 9.19 -7.45
N ILE A 169 5.79 10.35 -8.05
CA ILE A 169 6.80 11.15 -8.76
C ILE A 169 7.89 11.65 -7.80
N GLY A 170 7.53 12.04 -6.57
CA GLY A 170 8.48 12.45 -5.54
C GLY A 170 9.44 11.34 -5.12
N VAL A 171 8.95 10.13 -4.92
CA VAL A 171 9.77 8.94 -4.64
C VAL A 171 10.74 8.68 -5.79
N VAL A 172 10.27 8.70 -7.03
CA VAL A 172 11.13 8.54 -8.22
C VAL A 172 12.20 9.65 -8.27
N GLY A 173 11.81 10.91 -8.01
CA GLY A 173 12.76 12.04 -7.94
C GLY A 173 13.86 11.82 -6.90
N CYS A 174 13.54 11.29 -5.71
CA CYS A 174 14.54 10.97 -4.68
C CYS A 174 15.51 9.86 -5.13
N PHE A 175 15.02 8.82 -5.81
CA PHE A 175 15.90 7.78 -6.37
C PHE A 175 16.79 8.30 -7.48
N LEU A 176 16.27 9.15 -8.37
CA LEU A 176 17.07 9.80 -9.41
C LEU A 176 18.13 10.72 -8.80
N ALA A 177 17.80 11.47 -7.74
CA ALA A 177 18.76 12.31 -7.03
C ALA A 177 19.90 11.45 -6.42
N GLY A 178 19.56 10.34 -5.80
CA GLY A 178 20.54 9.38 -5.28
C GLY A 178 21.43 8.80 -6.40
N LEU A 179 20.84 8.42 -7.52
CA LEU A 179 21.59 7.93 -8.69
C LEU A 179 22.51 9.00 -9.26
N ALA A 180 22.06 10.25 -9.35
CA ALA A 180 22.91 11.36 -9.79
C ALA A 180 24.11 11.57 -8.86
N GLY A 181 23.90 11.47 -7.53
CA GLY A 181 24.99 11.53 -6.54
C GLY A 181 25.98 10.38 -6.69
N TYR A 182 25.50 9.17 -6.95
CA TYR A 182 26.32 7.98 -7.21
C TYR A 182 27.18 8.13 -8.45
N LEU A 183 26.57 8.52 -9.57
CA LEU A 183 27.24 8.74 -10.86
C LEU A 183 28.25 9.88 -10.81
N GLY A 184 27.92 10.97 -10.08
CA GLY A 184 28.76 12.16 -9.95
C GLY A 184 30.13 11.89 -9.29
N LEU A 185 30.22 10.85 -8.45
CA LEU A 185 31.48 10.35 -7.91
C LEU A 185 32.14 9.23 -8.74
N GLY A 186 31.70 9.05 -9.98
CA GLY A 186 32.24 8.00 -10.86
C GLY A 186 31.91 6.58 -10.36
N GLY A 187 30.74 6.41 -9.75
CA GLY A 187 30.25 5.08 -9.39
C GLY A 187 30.21 4.18 -10.63
N PRO A 188 30.73 2.95 -10.55
CA PRO A 188 30.76 2.03 -11.68
C PRO A 188 29.32 1.70 -12.14
N THR A 189 29.15 1.60 -13.45
CA THR A 189 27.87 1.32 -14.11
C THR A 189 27.69 -0.15 -14.49
N ASP A 190 28.74 -0.95 -14.32
CA ASP A 190 28.68 -2.40 -14.50
C ASP A 190 27.82 -3.05 -13.42
N LEU A 191 26.92 -3.92 -13.84
CA LEU A 191 25.99 -4.65 -12.96
C LEU A 191 26.66 -5.86 -12.29
N ALA A 192 27.99 -5.95 -12.34
CA ALA A 192 28.70 -7.05 -11.72
C ALA A 192 28.55 -7.04 -10.18
N PRO A 193 28.26 -8.19 -9.56
CA PRO A 193 28.14 -8.25 -8.10
C PRO A 193 29.44 -7.78 -7.41
N GLY A 194 29.33 -6.76 -6.55
CA GLY A 194 30.48 -6.22 -5.79
C GLY A 194 31.33 -5.16 -6.50
N SER A 195 31.01 -4.74 -7.74
CA SER A 195 31.70 -3.66 -8.45
C SER A 195 31.48 -2.28 -7.86
N GLY A 196 30.49 -2.09 -6.99
CA GLY A 196 30.09 -0.79 -6.46
C GLY A 196 31.19 -0.10 -5.62
N SER A 197 31.45 1.18 -5.91
CA SER A 197 32.28 2.03 -5.05
C SER A 197 31.55 2.38 -3.76
N PRO A 198 32.06 1.99 -2.55
CA PRO A 198 31.39 2.34 -1.30
C PRO A 198 31.23 3.84 -1.10
N ALA A 199 32.21 4.64 -1.51
CA ALA A 199 32.15 6.11 -1.40
C ALA A 199 31.02 6.69 -2.30
N ALA A 200 30.90 6.22 -3.54
CA ALA A 200 29.84 6.65 -4.44
C ALA A 200 28.46 6.24 -3.92
N LEU A 201 28.32 5.02 -3.38
CA LEU A 201 27.09 4.56 -2.73
C LEU A 201 26.71 5.43 -1.53
N GLY A 202 27.71 5.82 -0.70
CA GLY A 202 27.50 6.68 0.45
C GLY A 202 26.98 8.07 0.06
N VAL A 203 27.56 8.67 -0.98
CA VAL A 203 27.08 9.97 -1.49
C VAL A 203 25.72 9.84 -2.13
N GLY A 204 25.47 8.82 -2.95
CA GLY A 204 24.16 8.56 -3.53
C GLY A 204 23.08 8.40 -2.44
N ALA A 205 23.37 7.62 -1.40
CA ALA A 205 22.50 7.45 -0.25
C ALA A 205 22.25 8.78 0.49
N GLY A 206 23.29 9.57 0.73
CA GLY A 206 23.17 10.87 1.38
C GLY A 206 22.31 11.84 0.59
N VAL A 207 22.50 11.93 -0.73
CA VAL A 207 21.69 12.78 -1.63
C VAL A 207 20.24 12.32 -1.67
N ALA A 208 19.99 11.01 -1.75
CA ALA A 208 18.62 10.46 -1.71
C ALA A 208 17.94 10.76 -0.37
N ALA A 209 18.64 10.61 0.75
CA ALA A 209 18.12 10.92 2.09
C ALA A 209 17.79 12.41 2.25
N LEU A 210 18.67 13.30 1.77
CA LEU A 210 18.43 14.74 1.76
C LEU A 210 17.20 15.11 0.92
N ALA A 211 17.07 14.53 -0.29
CA ALA A 211 15.91 14.73 -1.15
C ALA A 211 14.63 14.25 -0.48
N ALA A 212 14.66 13.08 0.17
CA ALA A 212 13.54 12.55 0.95
C ALA A 212 13.17 13.45 2.14
N GLY A 213 14.17 13.98 2.84
CA GLY A 213 13.97 14.94 3.94
C GLY A 213 13.33 16.25 3.47
N ILE A 214 13.79 16.80 2.37
CA ILE A 214 13.22 18.01 1.73
C ILE A 214 11.77 17.74 1.30
N LEU A 215 11.51 16.59 0.66
CA LEU A 215 10.17 16.20 0.24
C LEU A 215 9.22 16.07 1.45
N ALA A 216 9.66 15.41 2.53
CA ALA A 216 8.89 15.25 3.76
C ALA A 216 8.60 16.57 4.48
N ALA A 217 9.54 17.55 4.40
CA ALA A 217 9.38 18.88 4.99
C ALA A 217 8.50 19.80 4.15
N SER A 218 8.52 19.65 2.82
CA SER A 218 7.83 20.53 1.87
C SER A 218 6.32 20.37 1.92
N VAL A 219 5.82 19.13 2.10
CA VAL A 219 4.39 18.82 2.02
C VAL A 219 4.03 17.69 2.97
N ARG A 220 3.02 17.94 3.82
CA ARG A 220 2.60 16.97 4.85
C ARG A 220 2.07 15.65 4.28
N THR A 221 1.41 15.69 3.12
CA THR A 221 0.84 14.50 2.45
C THR A 221 1.94 13.60 1.88
N LEU A 222 3.09 14.15 1.50
CA LEU A 222 4.22 13.40 0.95
C LEU A 222 5.15 12.81 2.03
N ARG A 223 4.94 13.18 3.30
CA ARG A 223 5.80 12.77 4.41
C ARG A 223 5.92 11.26 4.56
N GLN A 224 4.81 10.52 4.40
CA GLN A 224 4.82 9.07 4.50
C GLN A 224 5.53 8.43 3.31
N ALA A 225 5.33 8.94 2.10
CA ALA A 225 5.99 8.44 0.89
C ALA A 225 7.51 8.62 0.93
N ALA A 226 8.00 9.68 1.59
CA ALA A 226 9.43 9.92 1.77
C ALA A 226 10.12 8.82 2.61
N ALA A 227 9.38 8.02 3.36
CA ALA A 227 9.92 6.87 4.07
C ALA A 227 10.49 5.80 3.12
N VAL A 228 9.95 5.66 1.89
CA VAL A 228 10.43 4.72 0.89
C VAL A 228 11.91 4.98 0.54
N PRO A 229 12.29 6.14 -0.01
CA PRO A 229 13.70 6.41 -0.33
C PRO A 229 14.57 6.52 0.92
N ALA A 230 14.02 6.92 2.08
CA ALA A 230 14.78 6.99 3.33
C ALA A 230 15.26 5.61 3.79
N VAL A 231 14.42 4.58 3.73
CA VAL A 231 14.82 3.20 4.08
C VAL A 231 15.89 2.67 3.13
N VAL A 232 15.74 2.90 1.83
CA VAL A 232 16.74 2.48 0.83
C VAL A 232 18.05 3.21 1.04
N ALA A 233 18.00 4.53 1.27
CA ALA A 233 19.19 5.33 1.56
C ALA A 233 19.89 4.87 2.85
N LEU A 234 19.14 4.54 3.90
CA LEU A 234 19.70 4.00 5.14
C LEU A 234 20.44 2.68 4.90
N ALA A 235 19.82 1.75 4.18
CA ALA A 235 20.44 0.47 3.84
C ALA A 235 21.73 0.65 3.02
N ALA A 236 21.70 1.52 2.00
CA ALA A 236 22.86 1.85 1.18
C ALA A 236 23.95 2.56 2.01
N ALA A 237 23.58 3.47 2.92
CA ALA A 237 24.53 4.16 3.80
C ALA A 237 25.22 3.21 4.78
N VAL A 238 24.52 2.21 5.32
CA VAL A 238 25.12 1.19 6.20
C VAL A 238 26.18 0.36 5.44
N VAL A 239 25.85 -0.08 4.22
CA VAL A 239 26.80 -0.83 3.37
C VAL A 239 28.00 0.04 2.98
N ALA A 240 27.74 1.28 2.56
CA ALA A 240 28.78 2.23 2.18
C ALA A 240 29.69 2.60 3.36
N GLY A 241 29.12 2.87 4.53
CA GLY A 241 29.88 3.21 5.74
C GLY A 241 30.80 2.08 6.18
N ALA A 242 30.33 0.83 6.17
CA ALA A 242 31.15 -0.32 6.49
C ALA A 242 32.34 -0.47 5.53
N GLY A 243 32.13 -0.22 4.25
CA GLY A 243 33.20 -0.30 3.23
C GLY A 243 34.20 0.86 3.27
N THR A 244 33.72 2.09 3.51
CA THR A 244 34.57 3.30 3.51
C THR A 244 35.41 3.42 4.78
N PHE A 245 34.85 3.10 5.95
CA PHE A 245 35.54 3.21 7.23
C PHE A 245 36.30 1.95 7.63
N GLY A 246 36.30 0.91 6.78
CA GLY A 246 37.02 -0.33 7.04
C GLY A 246 36.51 -1.12 8.27
N ALA A 247 35.30 -0.79 8.75
CA ALA A 247 34.73 -1.43 9.93
C ALA A 247 34.40 -2.91 9.71
N ALA A 248 34.07 -3.27 8.46
CA ALA A 248 33.85 -4.65 8.02
C ALA A 248 33.97 -4.74 6.48
N PRO A 249 34.32 -5.91 5.92
CA PRO A 249 34.20 -6.11 4.48
C PRO A 249 32.82 -5.79 3.99
N THR A 250 32.69 -5.10 2.84
CA THR A 250 31.39 -4.72 2.23
C THR A 250 30.44 -5.90 2.09
N ARG A 251 30.97 -7.10 1.83
CA ARG A 251 30.23 -8.35 1.79
C ARG A 251 29.46 -8.61 3.09
N ILE A 252 30.13 -8.50 4.24
CA ILE A 252 29.50 -8.73 5.56
C ILE A 252 28.41 -7.70 5.81
N ALA A 253 28.69 -6.42 5.52
CA ALA A 253 27.71 -5.35 5.69
C ALA A 253 26.47 -5.54 4.80
N THR A 254 26.67 -5.94 3.55
CA THR A 254 25.57 -6.19 2.60
C THR A 254 24.69 -7.35 3.05
N VAL A 255 25.30 -8.48 3.44
CA VAL A 255 24.57 -9.66 3.92
C VAL A 255 23.84 -9.34 5.22
N THR A 256 24.47 -8.61 6.15
CA THR A 256 23.85 -8.20 7.42
C THR A 256 22.68 -7.24 7.19
N ALA A 257 22.85 -6.23 6.33
CA ALA A 257 21.76 -5.31 5.96
C ALA A 257 20.60 -6.08 5.32
N PHE A 258 20.88 -7.02 4.44
CA PHE A 258 19.86 -7.86 3.81
C PHE A 258 19.10 -8.74 4.84
N ALA A 259 19.81 -9.38 5.75
CA ALA A 259 19.22 -10.21 6.80
C ALA A 259 18.35 -9.37 7.75
N LEU A 260 18.82 -8.18 8.17
CA LEU A 260 18.04 -7.26 9.00
C LEU A 260 16.78 -6.78 8.30
N LEU A 261 16.84 -6.42 7.01
CA LEU A 261 15.68 -6.06 6.21
C LEU A 261 14.74 -7.26 6.03
N GLY A 262 15.26 -8.49 5.92
CA GLY A 262 14.46 -9.71 5.90
C GLY A 262 13.65 -9.94 7.17
N CYS A 263 14.14 -9.45 8.31
CA CYS A 263 13.43 -9.45 9.60
C CYS A 263 12.50 -8.23 9.77
N ALA A 264 12.47 -7.29 8.83
CA ALA A 264 11.67 -6.06 8.91
C ALA A 264 10.17 -6.31 9.18
N PRO A 265 9.50 -7.35 8.64
CA PRO A 265 8.11 -7.64 8.96
C PRO A 265 7.80 -7.76 10.45
N LEU A 266 8.77 -8.16 11.26
CA LEU A 266 8.63 -8.27 12.72
C LEU A 266 8.61 -6.91 13.43
N VAL A 267 9.30 -5.92 12.88
CA VAL A 267 9.58 -4.63 13.54
C VAL A 267 8.75 -3.48 12.96
N LEU A 268 8.50 -3.48 11.64
CA LEU A 268 7.84 -2.38 10.95
C LEU A 268 6.44 -2.03 11.49
N PRO A 269 5.57 -2.99 11.88
CA PRO A 269 4.27 -2.67 12.46
C PRO A 269 4.41 -1.88 13.77
N TRP A 270 5.38 -2.25 14.60
CA TRP A 270 5.66 -1.56 15.87
C TRP A 270 6.23 -0.16 15.64
N LEU A 271 7.11 0.01 14.65
CA LEU A 271 7.64 1.33 14.27
C LEU A 271 6.52 2.23 13.73
N ALA A 272 5.65 1.73 12.88
CA ALA A 272 4.52 2.48 12.35
C ALA A 272 3.56 2.90 13.47
N LEU A 273 3.27 2.00 14.41
CA LEU A 273 2.42 2.31 15.56
C LEU A 273 3.09 3.36 16.49
N ALA A 274 4.38 3.20 16.79
CA ALA A 274 5.13 4.14 17.62
C ALA A 274 5.23 5.56 17.01
N ALA A 275 5.19 5.66 15.69
CA ALA A 275 5.19 6.93 14.96
C ALA A 275 3.81 7.61 14.93
N THR A 276 2.74 6.93 15.36
CA THR A 276 1.39 7.51 15.44
C THR A 276 1.13 8.07 16.83
N PRO A 277 0.39 9.18 16.95
CA PRO A 277 0.06 9.76 18.26
C PRO A 277 -1.07 8.99 18.98
N ILE A 278 -1.45 7.80 18.50
CA ILE A 278 -2.46 6.96 19.12
C ILE A 278 -1.89 6.40 20.43
N ARG A 279 -2.45 6.81 21.56
CA ARG A 279 -2.09 6.29 22.87
C ARG A 279 -3.26 5.54 23.46
N VAL A 280 -3.02 4.30 23.87
CA VAL A 280 -3.97 3.57 24.70
C VAL A 280 -3.81 4.09 26.13
N LEU A 281 -4.83 4.81 26.60
CA LEU A 281 -4.90 5.26 27.99
C LEU A 281 -5.28 4.05 28.84
N SER A 282 -4.31 3.45 29.50
CA SER A 282 -4.57 2.47 30.59
C SER A 282 -4.62 3.22 31.89
N PRO A 283 -5.74 3.23 32.61
CA PRO A 283 -5.84 3.83 33.91
C PRO A 283 -4.83 3.20 34.87
N ARG A 284 -4.04 4.00 35.54
CA ARG A 284 -3.00 3.55 36.48
C ARG A 284 -3.41 3.68 37.95
N GLU A 285 -4.45 4.48 38.20
CA GLU A 285 -4.97 4.73 39.54
C GLU A 285 -6.49 4.54 39.56
N ASP A 286 -7.03 4.12 40.69
CA ASP A 286 -8.48 3.91 40.87
C ASP A 286 -9.31 5.17 40.57
N ALA A 287 -8.73 6.34 40.81
CA ALA A 287 -9.34 7.64 40.51
C ALA A 287 -9.51 7.87 39.00
N GLU A 288 -8.61 7.36 38.18
CA GLU A 288 -8.69 7.46 36.71
C GLU A 288 -9.77 6.49 36.15
N ILE A 289 -10.03 5.37 36.81
CA ILE A 289 -11.09 4.43 36.44
C ILE A 289 -12.49 5.03 36.67
N LEU A 290 -12.62 5.89 37.68
CA LEU A 290 -13.84 6.58 38.03
C LEU A 290 -14.04 7.92 37.30
N ALA A 291 -13.00 8.41 36.62
CA ALA A 291 -13.08 9.64 35.84
C ALA A 291 -13.92 9.44 34.56
N GLU A 292 -14.66 10.46 34.15
CA GLU A 292 -15.34 10.44 32.84
C GLU A 292 -14.34 10.18 31.71
N PRO A 293 -14.62 9.18 30.85
CA PRO A 293 -13.73 8.88 29.72
C PRO A 293 -13.62 10.12 28.81
N PRO A 294 -12.41 10.43 28.30
CA PRO A 294 -12.23 11.58 27.40
C PRO A 294 -13.07 11.39 26.12
N VAL A 295 -13.65 12.48 25.63
CA VAL A 295 -14.40 12.47 24.37
C VAL A 295 -13.43 12.14 23.22
N ILE A 296 -13.62 10.98 22.63
CA ILE A 296 -12.82 10.51 21.49
C ILE A 296 -13.47 11.01 20.22
N ASP A 297 -12.76 11.82 19.41
CA ASP A 297 -13.20 12.21 18.07
C ASP A 297 -12.89 11.08 17.06
N PRO A 298 -13.92 10.40 16.52
CA PRO A 298 -13.71 9.29 15.56
C PRO A 298 -13.02 9.75 14.26
N ALA A 299 -13.20 11.02 13.85
CA ALA A 299 -12.58 11.54 12.63
C ALA A 299 -11.07 11.69 12.82
N LEU A 300 -10.63 12.18 13.98
CA LEU A 300 -9.22 12.29 14.33
C LEU A 300 -8.55 10.91 14.41
N VAL A 301 -9.19 9.95 15.09
CA VAL A 301 -8.69 8.57 15.19
C VAL A 301 -8.54 7.94 13.81
N ARG A 302 -9.52 8.12 12.93
CA ARG A 302 -9.45 7.62 11.56
C ARG A 302 -8.29 8.23 10.77
N LEU A 303 -8.04 9.52 10.89
CA LEU A 303 -6.91 10.19 10.24
C LEU A 303 -5.57 9.64 10.73
N GLN A 304 -5.42 9.48 12.04
CA GLN A 304 -4.20 8.93 12.65
C GLN A 304 -3.96 7.48 12.22
N LEU A 305 -5.01 6.65 12.20
CA LEU A 305 -4.94 5.26 11.74
C LEU A 305 -4.48 5.18 10.28
N LEU A 306 -5.08 5.99 9.39
CA LEU A 306 -4.71 6.04 7.98
C LEU A 306 -3.26 6.50 7.79
N GLN A 307 -2.79 7.47 8.58
CA GLN A 307 -1.39 7.92 8.53
C GLN A 307 -0.43 6.80 8.93
N GLY A 308 -0.71 6.08 10.01
CA GLY A 308 0.09 4.94 10.45
C GLY A 308 0.11 3.81 9.41
N HIS A 309 -1.04 3.52 8.83
CA HIS A 309 -1.15 2.49 7.78
C HIS A 309 -0.32 2.83 6.54
N TRP A 310 -0.43 4.06 6.01
CA TRP A 310 0.36 4.48 4.85
C TRP A 310 1.87 4.56 5.15
N LEU A 311 2.25 4.90 6.39
CA LEU A 311 3.64 4.82 6.81
C LEU A 311 4.15 3.38 6.78
N LEU A 312 3.37 2.41 7.31
CA LEU A 312 3.72 0.99 7.27
C LEU A 312 3.91 0.48 5.85
N VAL A 313 2.96 0.80 4.95
CA VAL A 313 3.05 0.44 3.53
C VAL A 313 4.32 1.02 2.90
N SER A 314 4.61 2.30 3.15
CA SER A 314 5.81 2.96 2.62
C SER A 314 7.10 2.33 3.15
N LEU A 315 7.17 2.00 4.43
CA LEU A 315 8.32 1.30 5.02
C LEU A 315 8.51 -0.09 4.41
N ARG A 316 7.43 -0.84 4.17
CA ARG A 316 7.47 -2.15 3.50
C ARG A 316 7.95 -2.04 2.04
N ILE A 317 7.46 -1.04 1.30
CA ILE A 317 7.92 -0.78 -0.08
C ILE A 317 9.42 -0.44 -0.06
N GLY A 318 9.85 0.45 0.83
CA GLY A 318 11.26 0.82 0.96
C GLY A 318 12.16 -0.36 1.31
N ALA A 319 11.76 -1.18 2.28
CA ALA A 319 12.47 -2.42 2.63
C ALA A 319 12.54 -3.40 1.45
N GLY A 320 11.42 -3.56 0.71
CA GLY A 320 11.37 -4.40 -0.49
C GLY A 320 12.33 -3.94 -1.59
N ILE A 321 12.34 -2.64 -1.89
CA ILE A 321 13.26 -2.07 -2.89
C ILE A 321 14.72 -2.23 -2.44
N ALA A 322 15.02 -2.01 -1.17
CA ALA A 322 16.37 -2.22 -0.63
C ALA A 322 16.80 -3.70 -0.72
N LEU A 323 15.92 -4.63 -0.38
CA LEU A 323 16.18 -6.07 -0.56
C LEU A 323 16.48 -6.40 -2.02
N LEU A 324 15.66 -5.94 -2.97
CA LEU A 324 15.86 -6.16 -4.40
C LEU A 324 17.23 -5.62 -4.86
N GLY A 325 17.59 -4.41 -4.42
CA GLY A 325 18.87 -3.77 -4.76
C GLY A 325 20.09 -4.52 -4.19
N LEU A 326 19.97 -5.14 -3.01
CA LEU A 326 21.06 -5.90 -2.37
C LEU A 326 21.15 -7.35 -2.87
N THR A 327 20.09 -7.89 -3.50
CA THR A 327 20.02 -9.29 -3.95
C THR A 327 21.20 -9.71 -4.83
N PRO A 328 21.65 -8.95 -5.85
CA PRO A 328 22.78 -9.38 -6.68
C PRO A 328 24.06 -9.60 -5.88
N SER A 329 24.35 -8.70 -4.95
CA SER A 329 25.55 -8.80 -4.10
C SER A 329 25.46 -9.95 -3.10
N VAL A 330 24.27 -10.23 -2.55
CA VAL A 330 24.04 -11.35 -1.62
C VAL A 330 24.14 -12.68 -2.36
N VAL A 331 23.52 -12.83 -3.52
CA VAL A 331 23.59 -14.02 -4.36
C VAL A 331 25.03 -14.29 -4.81
N GLY A 332 25.81 -13.24 -5.09
CA GLY A 332 27.25 -13.33 -5.42
C GLY A 332 28.13 -13.95 -4.31
N THR A 333 27.60 -14.10 -3.07
CA THR A 333 28.33 -14.80 -1.99
C THR A 333 28.29 -16.34 -2.12
N GLY A 334 27.56 -16.87 -3.12
CA GLY A 334 27.41 -18.28 -3.39
C GLY A 334 26.13 -18.90 -2.83
N TRP A 335 26.10 -20.23 -2.67
CA TRP A 335 24.89 -20.94 -2.26
C TRP A 335 24.25 -20.44 -0.95
N PRO A 336 25.00 -19.98 0.10
CA PRO A 336 24.37 -19.50 1.31
C PRO A 336 23.62 -18.20 1.08
N GLY A 337 24.15 -17.32 0.19
CA GLY A 337 23.46 -16.09 -0.20
C GLY A 337 22.20 -16.34 -1.01
N VAL A 338 22.22 -17.33 -1.91
CA VAL A 338 21.03 -17.78 -2.65
C VAL A 338 19.96 -18.29 -1.69
N ALA A 339 20.36 -19.17 -0.75
CA ALA A 339 19.45 -19.71 0.26
C ALA A 339 18.85 -18.59 1.15
N LEU A 340 19.69 -17.65 1.60
CA LEU A 340 19.26 -16.49 2.37
C LEU A 340 18.23 -15.66 1.59
N ALA A 341 18.49 -15.33 0.33
CA ALA A 341 17.58 -14.55 -0.51
C ALA A 341 16.24 -15.24 -0.68
N LEU A 342 16.24 -16.54 -1.01
CA LEU A 342 14.99 -17.30 -1.17
C LEU A 342 14.21 -17.39 0.14
N VAL A 343 14.86 -17.65 1.27
CA VAL A 343 14.22 -17.73 2.58
C VAL A 343 13.55 -16.41 2.95
N VAL A 344 14.24 -15.27 2.74
CA VAL A 344 13.68 -13.94 3.01
C VAL A 344 12.46 -13.67 2.13
N TYR A 345 12.51 -13.90 0.83
CA TYR A 345 11.38 -13.64 -0.06
C TYR A 345 10.21 -14.58 0.18
N LEU A 346 10.45 -15.83 0.53
CA LEU A 346 9.40 -16.76 0.95
C LEU A 346 8.77 -16.33 2.28
N ALA A 347 9.56 -15.85 3.24
CA ALA A 347 9.04 -15.30 4.49
C ALA A 347 8.15 -14.06 4.24
N VAL A 348 8.56 -13.16 3.33
CA VAL A 348 7.76 -12.01 2.91
C VAL A 348 6.43 -12.44 2.28
N LEU A 349 6.44 -13.46 1.41
CA LEU A 349 5.21 -14.01 0.81
C LEU A 349 4.28 -14.63 1.85
N LEU A 350 4.80 -15.29 2.87
CA LEU A 350 3.99 -15.85 3.95
C LEU A 350 3.43 -14.77 4.89
N ASP A 351 4.16 -13.65 5.10
CA ASP A 351 3.73 -12.50 5.91
C ASP A 351 2.47 -11.83 5.36
N VAL A 352 2.26 -11.88 4.05
CA VAL A 352 1.10 -11.30 3.37
C VAL A 352 -0.23 -11.86 3.89
N ARG A 353 -0.25 -13.09 4.40
CA ARG A 353 -1.47 -13.75 4.88
C ARG A 353 -2.10 -13.07 6.09
N ASP A 354 -1.28 -12.45 6.93
CA ASP A 354 -1.73 -11.73 8.13
C ASP A 354 -2.21 -10.30 7.81
N SER A 355 -2.06 -9.88 6.56
CA SER A 355 -2.39 -8.52 6.12
C SER A 355 -3.86 -8.42 5.71
N ALA A 356 -4.61 -7.50 6.32
CA ALA A 356 -6.00 -7.21 5.98
C ALA A 356 -6.16 -6.18 4.85
N SER A 357 -5.12 -5.42 4.55
CA SER A 357 -5.13 -4.33 3.57
C SER A 357 -4.70 -4.81 2.18
N ARG A 358 -5.47 -4.42 1.14
CA ARG A 358 -5.11 -4.71 -0.26
C ARG A 358 -3.74 -4.16 -0.63
N ALA A 359 -3.35 -3.00 -0.11
CA ALA A 359 -2.06 -2.37 -0.39
C ALA A 359 -0.90 -3.18 0.21
N ASP A 360 -1.05 -3.67 1.45
CA ASP A 360 -0.05 -4.52 2.11
C ASP A 360 0.11 -5.84 1.37
N VAL A 361 -1.02 -6.49 1.04
CA VAL A 361 -1.04 -7.75 0.28
C VAL A 361 -0.34 -7.57 -1.07
N ALA A 362 -0.72 -6.55 -1.84
CA ALA A 362 -0.11 -6.28 -3.14
C ALA A 362 1.40 -6.02 -3.02
N THR A 363 1.82 -5.21 -2.04
CA THR A 363 3.23 -4.89 -1.81
C THR A 363 4.03 -6.15 -1.48
N GLY A 364 3.56 -6.97 -0.53
CA GLY A 364 4.27 -8.18 -0.12
C GLY A 364 4.36 -9.23 -1.24
N VAL A 365 3.26 -9.42 -2.00
CA VAL A 365 3.26 -10.33 -3.15
C VAL A 365 4.24 -9.84 -4.23
N VAL A 366 4.19 -8.56 -4.59
CA VAL A 366 5.10 -8.00 -5.60
C VAL A 366 6.55 -8.13 -5.16
N VAL A 367 6.89 -7.73 -3.94
CA VAL A 367 8.27 -7.82 -3.42
C VAL A 367 8.74 -9.28 -3.37
N GLY A 368 7.91 -10.19 -2.86
CA GLY A 368 8.28 -11.59 -2.75
C GLY A 368 8.48 -12.27 -4.11
N VAL A 369 7.52 -12.09 -5.04
CA VAL A 369 7.61 -12.68 -6.38
C VAL A 369 8.76 -12.09 -7.19
N VAL A 370 8.86 -10.75 -7.25
CA VAL A 370 9.97 -10.08 -7.96
C VAL A 370 11.31 -10.43 -7.34
N GLY A 371 11.38 -10.59 -6.00
CA GLY A 371 12.59 -11.02 -5.30
C GLY A 371 13.04 -12.43 -5.68
N VAL A 372 12.12 -13.39 -5.72
CA VAL A 372 12.42 -14.76 -6.19
C VAL A 372 12.89 -14.74 -7.65
N LEU A 373 12.21 -13.99 -8.51
CA LEU A 373 12.57 -13.86 -9.93
C LEU A 373 13.96 -13.19 -10.08
N THR A 374 14.23 -12.11 -9.34
CA THR A 374 15.55 -11.45 -9.35
C THR A 374 16.64 -12.41 -8.89
N THR A 375 16.40 -13.16 -7.81
CA THR A 375 17.34 -14.19 -7.33
C THR A 375 17.63 -15.21 -8.43
N ALA A 376 16.59 -15.72 -9.10
CA ALA A 376 16.74 -16.69 -10.17
C ALA A 376 17.53 -16.14 -11.38
N VAL A 377 17.23 -14.91 -11.80
CA VAL A 377 17.96 -14.24 -12.89
C VAL A 377 19.44 -14.05 -12.54
N VAL A 378 19.73 -13.56 -11.33
CA VAL A 378 21.12 -13.36 -10.89
C VAL A 378 21.87 -14.68 -10.81
N VAL A 379 21.25 -15.76 -10.29
CA VAL A 379 21.88 -17.09 -10.26
C VAL A 379 22.13 -17.60 -11.67
N ALA A 380 21.20 -17.40 -12.62
CA ALA A 380 21.38 -17.81 -14.01
C ALA A 380 22.58 -17.09 -14.68
N LEU A 381 22.83 -15.83 -14.30
CA LEU A 381 23.97 -15.04 -14.82
C LEU A 381 25.30 -15.41 -14.18
N VAL A 382 25.33 -15.69 -12.86
CA VAL A 382 26.55 -15.91 -12.07
C VAL A 382 26.93 -17.36 -12.04
N ALA A 383 25.98 -18.30 -12.04
CA ALA A 383 26.20 -19.74 -11.90
C ALA A 383 25.36 -20.53 -12.91
N PRO A 384 25.69 -20.52 -14.20
CA PRO A 384 24.89 -21.15 -15.27
C PRO A 384 24.58 -22.64 -15.05
N ALA A 385 25.45 -23.35 -14.32
CA ALA A 385 25.27 -24.77 -13.98
C ALA A 385 24.00 -25.06 -13.18
N TRP A 386 23.46 -24.06 -12.44
CA TRP A 386 22.26 -24.20 -11.61
C TRP A 386 20.97 -23.79 -12.33
N THR A 387 21.09 -23.25 -13.54
CA THR A 387 19.95 -22.70 -14.29
C THR A 387 18.85 -23.74 -14.52
N ALA A 388 19.21 -24.97 -14.89
CA ALA A 388 18.25 -26.03 -15.13
C ALA A 388 17.47 -26.40 -13.84
N ALA A 389 18.17 -26.53 -12.71
CA ALA A 389 17.53 -26.83 -11.43
C ALA A 389 16.58 -25.70 -10.99
N LEU A 390 16.98 -24.44 -11.19
CA LEU A 390 16.16 -23.28 -10.91
C LEU A 390 14.92 -23.20 -11.80
N MET A 391 15.05 -23.46 -13.10
CA MET A 391 13.91 -23.50 -14.02
C MET A 391 12.87 -24.53 -13.56
N VAL A 392 13.31 -25.74 -13.22
CA VAL A 392 12.41 -26.78 -12.71
C VAL A 392 11.74 -26.35 -11.40
N THR A 393 12.51 -25.78 -10.47
CA THR A 393 11.99 -25.32 -9.18
C THR A 393 10.95 -24.22 -9.34
N LEU A 394 11.20 -23.23 -10.21
CA LEU A 394 10.26 -22.14 -10.50
C LEU A 394 8.98 -22.64 -11.18
N LEU A 395 9.10 -23.56 -12.13
CA LEU A 395 7.95 -24.17 -12.79
C LEU A 395 7.07 -24.94 -11.79
N VAL A 396 7.70 -25.78 -10.96
CA VAL A 396 6.99 -26.53 -9.92
C VAL A 396 6.35 -25.60 -8.91
N ALA A 397 7.05 -24.56 -8.46
CA ALA A 397 6.50 -23.57 -7.55
C ALA A 397 5.30 -22.81 -8.17
N GLY A 398 5.42 -22.41 -9.44
CA GLY A 398 4.32 -21.75 -10.17
C GLY A 398 3.07 -22.62 -10.28
N VAL A 399 3.25 -23.90 -10.65
CA VAL A 399 2.15 -24.87 -10.71
C VAL A 399 1.57 -25.10 -9.30
N ALA A 400 2.39 -25.22 -8.27
CA ALA A 400 1.94 -25.40 -6.89
C ALA A 400 1.09 -24.21 -6.40
N VAL A 401 1.52 -22.98 -6.69
CA VAL A 401 0.76 -21.76 -6.35
C VAL A 401 -0.59 -21.76 -7.08
N LEU A 402 -0.60 -22.11 -8.37
CA LEU A 402 -1.85 -22.17 -9.15
C LEU A 402 -2.81 -23.24 -8.59
N VAL A 403 -2.32 -24.43 -8.31
CA VAL A 403 -3.11 -25.52 -7.71
C VAL A 403 -3.67 -25.09 -6.35
N LEU A 404 -2.85 -24.51 -5.48
CA LEU A 404 -3.28 -24.01 -4.18
C LEU A 404 -4.33 -22.90 -4.31
N ALA A 405 -4.20 -22.00 -5.30
CA ALA A 405 -5.17 -20.94 -5.56
C ALA A 405 -6.53 -21.51 -6.02
N LEU A 406 -6.51 -22.56 -6.84
CA LEU A 406 -7.73 -23.23 -7.35
C LEU A 406 -8.42 -24.10 -6.28
N LEU A 407 -7.64 -24.71 -5.36
CA LEU A 407 -8.17 -25.57 -4.29
C LEU A 407 -8.70 -24.78 -3.08
N ARG A 408 -8.60 -23.47 -3.07
CA ARG A 408 -8.95 -22.57 -1.95
C ARG A 408 -10.46 -22.38 -1.73
N THR A 409 -11.26 -23.42 -1.86
CA THR A 409 -12.71 -23.34 -1.63
C THR A 409 -13.11 -23.49 -0.16
N GLU A 410 -12.24 -24.02 0.71
CA GLU A 410 -12.52 -24.18 2.14
C GLU A 410 -11.30 -23.77 3.01
N ARG A 411 -11.56 -22.98 4.07
CA ARG A 411 -10.55 -22.58 5.05
C ARG A 411 -10.09 -23.78 5.88
N HIS A 412 -8.96 -24.36 5.53
CA HIS A 412 -8.35 -25.42 6.34
C HIS A 412 -7.49 -24.83 7.45
N VAL A 413 -7.98 -24.79 8.68
CA VAL A 413 -7.26 -24.35 9.90
C VAL A 413 -5.88 -25.01 10.05
N ARG A 414 -5.74 -26.25 9.55
CA ARG A 414 -4.45 -26.96 9.56
C ARG A 414 -3.41 -26.34 8.65
N LEU A 415 -3.82 -25.86 7.45
CA LEU A 415 -2.91 -25.20 6.50
C LEU A 415 -2.48 -23.82 7.03
N GLU A 416 -3.35 -23.12 7.74
CA GLU A 416 -3.00 -21.84 8.39
C GLU A 416 -1.90 -22.05 9.42
N ARG A 417 -2.06 -23.03 10.30
CA ARG A 417 -1.05 -23.34 11.33
C ARG A 417 0.28 -23.80 10.74
N VAL A 418 0.26 -24.63 9.68
CA VAL A 418 1.50 -25.05 8.99
C VAL A 418 2.23 -23.86 8.39
N ALA A 419 1.52 -22.92 7.79
CA ALA A 419 2.14 -21.74 7.21
C ALA A 419 2.69 -20.77 8.27
N ASP A 420 2.04 -20.65 9.44
CA ASP A 420 2.55 -19.84 10.56
C ASP A 420 3.85 -20.43 11.12
N VAL A 421 3.88 -21.76 11.30
CA VAL A 421 5.10 -22.46 11.71
C VAL A 421 6.20 -22.31 10.65
N ALA A 422 5.85 -22.48 9.36
CA ALA A 422 6.80 -22.30 8.26
C ALA A 422 7.40 -20.88 8.24
N ARG A 423 6.56 -19.85 8.39
CA ARG A 423 7.02 -18.47 8.50
C ARG A 423 7.99 -18.28 9.68
N GLY A 424 7.63 -18.80 10.86
CA GLY A 424 8.49 -18.73 12.04
C GLY A 424 9.84 -19.39 11.82
N VAL A 425 9.86 -20.58 11.21
CA VAL A 425 11.10 -21.32 10.86
C VAL A 425 11.93 -20.54 9.84
N LEU A 426 11.33 -20.01 8.79
CA LEU A 426 12.03 -19.21 7.77
C LEU A 426 12.65 -17.96 8.40
N LEU A 427 11.91 -17.19 9.22
CA LEU A 427 12.44 -16.01 9.89
C LEU A 427 13.57 -16.36 10.88
N ALA A 428 13.49 -17.50 11.59
CA ALA A 428 14.56 -17.98 12.45
C ALA A 428 15.82 -18.42 11.65
N ALA A 429 15.65 -18.88 10.41
CA ALA A 429 16.76 -19.26 9.54
C ALA A 429 17.51 -18.05 8.96
N VAL A 430 16.88 -16.87 8.86
CA VAL A 430 17.50 -15.67 8.28
C VAL A 430 18.81 -15.29 8.96
N PRO A 431 18.92 -15.11 10.29
CA PRO A 431 20.16 -14.75 10.94
C PRO A 431 21.23 -15.85 10.80
N LEU A 432 20.85 -17.13 10.86
CA LEU A 432 21.78 -18.25 10.69
C LEU A 432 22.39 -18.26 9.28
N LEU A 433 21.56 -18.18 8.25
CA LEU A 433 22.02 -18.10 6.86
C LEU A 433 22.81 -16.81 6.60
N GLY A 434 22.46 -15.71 7.28
CA GLY A 434 23.20 -14.46 7.23
C GLY A 434 24.64 -14.62 7.70
N VAL A 435 24.86 -15.28 8.85
CA VAL A 435 26.21 -15.56 9.38
C VAL A 435 27.02 -16.45 8.42
N VAL A 436 26.39 -17.52 7.90
CA VAL A 436 27.07 -18.43 6.94
C VAL A 436 27.40 -17.69 5.63
N ALA A 437 26.48 -16.89 5.09
CA ALA A 437 26.70 -16.13 3.86
C ALA A 437 27.76 -15.03 4.02
N ALA A 438 27.87 -14.45 5.22
CA ALA A 438 28.92 -13.48 5.56
C ALA A 438 30.33 -14.09 5.62
N GLY A 439 30.47 -15.41 5.59
CA GLY A 439 31.75 -16.08 5.65
C GLY A 439 32.08 -16.72 7.01
N GLY A 440 31.11 -16.76 7.93
CA GLY A 440 31.22 -17.42 9.23
C GLY A 440 31.25 -18.96 9.19
N GLY A 441 31.14 -19.56 7.99
CA GLY A 441 31.13 -21.02 7.82
C GLY A 441 32.46 -21.73 8.11
N GLY A 442 33.52 -20.99 8.45
CA GLY A 442 34.78 -21.57 8.95
C GLY A 442 34.83 -21.75 10.48
N VAL A 443 33.72 -21.40 11.18
CA VAL A 443 33.61 -21.47 12.65
C VAL A 443 32.61 -22.56 13.08
N LEU A 444 31.91 -23.18 12.14
CA LEU A 444 31.10 -24.38 12.30
C LEU A 444 31.74 -25.51 11.49
#